data_3513abe73e30abdfb618c031bfa565a0
#
_entry.id   3513abe73e30abdfb618c031bfa565a0
#
_cell.length_a   1.000
_cell.length_b   1.000
_cell.length_c   1.000
_cell.angle_alpha   90.00
_cell.angle_beta   90.00
_cell.angle_gamma   90.00
#
_symmetry.space_group_name_H-M   'P 1'
#
loop_
_entity.id
_entity.type
_entity.pdbx_description
1 polymer ?
#
loop_
_entity_poly.entity_id
_entity_poly.type
_entity_poly.pdbx_seq_one_letter_code
_entity_poly.pdbx_strand_id
1 'polypeptide(L)'
;FGMAGSASDYTFGEMLGMITDAYLHGAGWMAYMMLCILPGIPFFAIQKERFPLLRKVVYCICIVFLFIVLGRWGMFNFKYYQKEAALQWGVVFLILSLGICVWMLFSRMQDCEWKLIAAMSLIVVLITPLGSNNYVWPALNNLFFVAPITFWTIYRFARWGRPYLDVTGKVPLFSVKAMTMAMVVAFLIQAVGIGCNYVFLDGEDGHKRDTTVEGSRILRGMKTNAANAGTLEELNTFMLENNTEYRNKKVILYGNIPGLSYYLHKAPAVYTSWADLDTNSYERLAEDLNTLNQTMTEEDRPLVIFSEEIMAQVLDLQENGMVEEDSVWEQKLKAILNFMTVNEYQMVFENEKYAVFV
;
A
#
# COMPACT_ATOMS: atom_id res chain seq x y z
N PHE A 1 -23.35 3.68 12.63
CA PHE A 1 -21.92 3.45 12.57
C PHE A 1 -21.26 4.61 13.29
N GLY A 2 -20.92 4.40 14.56
CA GLY A 2 -20.25 5.41 15.36
C GLY A 2 -18.78 5.48 14.95
N MET A 3 -18.39 6.48 14.20
CA MET A 3 -17.00 6.88 14.00
C MET A 3 -16.43 7.61 15.24
N ALA A 4 -17.14 7.61 16.35
CA ALA A 4 -16.67 8.14 17.61
C ALA A 4 -15.69 7.14 18.23
N GLY A 5 -14.41 7.34 17.99
CA GLY A 5 -13.33 6.55 18.59
C GLY A 5 -12.32 5.95 17.63
N SER A 6 -12.31 6.30 16.34
CA SER A 6 -11.14 5.96 15.51
C SER A 6 -9.95 6.81 15.96
N ALA A 7 -8.84 6.14 16.23
CA ALA A 7 -7.57 6.82 16.55
C ALA A 7 -6.97 7.60 15.35
N SER A 8 -7.68 7.67 14.24
CA SER A 8 -7.27 8.34 13.03
C SER A 8 -7.89 9.74 12.99
N ASP A 9 -7.05 10.74 12.97
CA ASP A 9 -7.43 12.16 12.89
C ASP A 9 -7.69 12.65 11.47
N TYR A 10 -7.80 11.72 10.50
CA TYR A 10 -8.17 12.09 9.14
C TYR A 10 -9.58 12.64 9.08
N THR A 11 -9.71 13.81 8.54
CA THR A 11 -10.99 14.29 8.07
C THR A 11 -11.46 13.48 6.85
N PHE A 12 -12.75 13.35 6.67
CA PHE A 12 -13.30 12.70 5.46
C PHE A 12 -12.80 13.36 4.17
N GLY A 13 -12.53 14.67 4.21
CA GLY A 13 -12.00 15.43 3.08
C GLY A 13 -10.58 15.02 2.70
N GLU A 14 -9.70 14.82 3.67
CA GLU A 14 -8.31 14.37 3.44
C GLU A 14 -8.27 12.94 2.88
N MET A 15 -9.08 12.06 3.43
CA MET A 15 -9.22 10.69 2.94
C MET A 15 -9.71 10.66 1.49
N LEU A 16 -10.70 11.48 1.15
CA LEU A 16 -11.20 11.60 -0.21
C LEU A 16 -10.13 12.21 -1.13
N GLY A 17 -9.37 13.16 -0.64
CA GLY A 17 -8.23 13.78 -1.34
C GLY A 17 -7.18 12.75 -1.74
N MET A 18 -6.73 11.90 -0.81
CA MET A 18 -5.75 10.86 -1.08
C MET A 18 -6.22 9.84 -2.12
N ILE A 19 -7.48 9.40 -2.02
CA ILE A 19 -8.07 8.47 -2.99
C ILE A 19 -8.15 9.13 -4.36
N THR A 20 -8.59 10.40 -4.42
CA THR A 20 -8.72 11.15 -5.67
C THR A 20 -7.38 11.34 -6.34
N ASP A 21 -6.33 11.65 -5.58
CA ASP A 21 -4.97 11.81 -6.09
C ASP A 21 -4.44 10.51 -6.72
N ALA A 22 -4.64 9.37 -6.06
CA ALA A 22 -4.28 8.07 -6.60
C ALA A 22 -5.01 7.75 -7.91
N TYR A 23 -6.30 8.08 -8.01
CA TYR A 23 -7.06 7.91 -9.25
C TYR A 23 -6.64 8.88 -10.35
N LEU A 24 -6.27 10.12 -10.02
CA LEU A 24 -5.78 11.09 -11.00
C LEU A 24 -4.44 10.67 -11.60
N HIS A 25 -3.52 10.13 -10.80
CA HIS A 25 -2.28 9.53 -11.29
C HIS A 25 -2.56 8.36 -12.24
N GLY A 26 -3.47 7.45 -11.85
CA GLY A 26 -3.89 6.35 -12.72
C GLY A 26 -4.61 6.82 -13.99
N ALA A 27 -5.39 7.91 -13.93
CA ALA A 27 -6.03 8.50 -15.10
C ALA A 27 -5.00 9.05 -16.10
N GLY A 28 -3.91 9.66 -15.62
CA GLY A 28 -2.79 10.09 -16.47
C GLY A 28 -2.18 8.93 -17.27
N TRP A 29 -1.95 7.80 -16.61
CA TRP A 29 -1.47 6.57 -17.25
C TRP A 29 -2.45 6.02 -18.28
N MET A 30 -3.73 5.99 -17.94
CA MET A 30 -4.78 5.55 -18.85
C MET A 30 -4.87 6.47 -20.07
N ALA A 31 -4.77 7.79 -19.89
CA ALA A 31 -4.71 8.75 -20.97
C ALA A 31 -3.51 8.51 -21.89
N TYR A 32 -2.33 8.23 -21.30
CA TYR A 32 -1.13 7.89 -22.07
C TYR A 32 -1.31 6.60 -22.89
N MET A 33 -1.85 5.53 -22.30
CA MET A 33 -2.16 4.30 -23.02
C MET A 33 -3.18 4.53 -24.13
N MET A 34 -4.21 5.36 -23.88
CA MET A 34 -5.19 5.74 -24.89
C MET A 34 -4.55 6.52 -26.03
N LEU A 35 -3.64 7.46 -25.77
CA LEU A 35 -2.89 8.18 -26.79
C LEU A 35 -2.04 7.26 -27.66
N CYS A 36 -1.56 6.15 -27.12
CA CYS A 36 -0.83 5.14 -27.89
C CYS A 36 -1.74 4.24 -28.76
N ILE A 37 -2.96 3.96 -28.30
CA ILE A 37 -3.89 2.99 -28.92
C ILE A 37 -4.90 3.67 -29.84
N LEU A 38 -5.51 4.79 -29.43
CA LEU A 38 -6.58 5.47 -30.15
C LEU A 38 -6.22 5.91 -31.57
N PRO A 39 -5.00 6.43 -31.84
CA PRO A 39 -4.62 6.78 -33.22
C PRO A 39 -4.61 5.59 -34.18
N GLY A 40 -4.44 4.38 -33.65
CA GLY A 40 -4.54 3.16 -34.43
C GLY A 40 -5.96 2.91 -34.98
N ILE A 41 -7.01 3.26 -34.22
CA ILE A 41 -8.41 2.99 -34.58
C ILE A 41 -8.85 3.74 -35.86
N PRO A 42 -8.78 5.08 -35.94
CA PRO A 42 -9.11 5.79 -37.16
C PRO A 42 -8.17 5.43 -38.33
N PHE A 43 -6.89 5.23 -38.03
CA PHE A 43 -5.93 4.81 -39.06
C PHE A 43 -6.31 3.47 -39.70
N PHE A 44 -6.93 2.57 -38.94
CA PHE A 44 -7.46 1.30 -39.45
C PHE A 44 -8.87 1.43 -40.03
N ALA A 45 -9.72 2.32 -39.50
CA ALA A 45 -11.12 2.42 -39.85
C ALA A 45 -11.37 3.29 -41.10
N ILE A 46 -10.64 4.37 -41.30
CA ILE A 46 -10.97 5.44 -42.26
C ILE A 46 -10.57 5.11 -43.73
N GLN A 47 -9.60 4.23 -43.95
CA GLN A 47 -9.14 3.93 -45.30
C GLN A 47 -8.91 2.44 -45.50
N LYS A 48 -9.98 1.71 -45.71
CA LYS A 48 -9.99 0.24 -45.84
C LYS A 48 -9.02 -0.33 -46.90
N GLU A 49 -8.67 0.40 -47.93
CA GLU A 49 -7.96 -0.13 -49.07
C GLU A 49 -6.57 0.46 -49.35
N ARG A 50 -6.22 1.58 -48.71
CA ARG A 50 -4.90 2.22 -48.91
C ARG A 50 -3.86 1.75 -47.88
N PHE A 51 -2.77 1.20 -48.38
CA PHE A 51 -1.57 0.83 -47.63
C PHE A 51 -1.80 -0.10 -46.41
N PRO A 52 -2.42 -1.26 -46.56
CA PRO A 52 -2.76 -2.14 -45.44
C PRO A 52 -1.50 -2.61 -44.67
N LEU A 53 -0.40 -2.85 -45.37
CA LEU A 53 0.86 -3.28 -44.75
C LEU A 53 1.49 -2.18 -43.90
N LEU A 54 1.55 -0.94 -44.37
CA LEU A 54 2.11 0.19 -43.64
C LEU A 54 1.34 0.41 -42.31
N ARG A 55 0.03 0.32 -42.33
CA ARG A 55 -0.83 0.45 -41.16
C ARG A 55 -0.53 -0.61 -40.14
N LYS A 56 -0.36 -1.86 -40.59
CA LYS A 56 0.00 -2.98 -39.73
C LYS A 56 1.32 -2.72 -39.03
N VAL A 57 2.32 -2.27 -39.78
CA VAL A 57 3.65 -1.96 -39.25
C VAL A 57 3.59 -0.82 -38.21
N VAL A 58 2.91 0.28 -38.55
CA VAL A 58 2.80 1.43 -37.60
C VAL A 58 2.09 1.02 -36.32
N TYR A 59 1.04 0.25 -36.40
CA TYR A 59 0.35 -0.23 -35.20
C TYR A 59 1.22 -1.15 -34.35
N CYS A 60 1.94 -2.08 -34.97
CA CYS A 60 2.89 -2.95 -34.26
C CYS A 60 3.98 -2.14 -33.57
N ILE A 61 4.49 -1.09 -34.24
CA ILE A 61 5.48 -0.18 -33.63
C ILE A 61 4.89 0.52 -32.41
N CYS A 62 3.64 1.01 -32.47
CA CYS A 62 2.98 1.65 -31.33
C CYS A 62 2.81 0.69 -30.17
N ILE A 63 2.44 -0.58 -30.43
CA ILE A 63 2.33 -1.59 -29.37
C ILE A 63 3.69 -1.91 -28.76
N VAL A 64 4.73 -2.10 -29.58
CA VAL A 64 6.09 -2.38 -29.10
C VAL A 64 6.59 -1.20 -28.24
N PHE A 65 6.34 0.02 -28.69
CA PHE A 65 6.68 1.22 -27.92
C PHE A 65 5.96 1.28 -26.57
N LEU A 66 4.65 0.96 -26.54
CA LEU A 66 3.89 0.86 -25.30
C LEU A 66 4.49 -0.18 -24.34
N PHE A 67 4.83 -1.38 -24.84
CA PHE A 67 5.47 -2.42 -24.04
C PHE A 67 6.82 -2.00 -23.48
N ILE A 68 7.64 -1.29 -24.28
CA ILE A 68 8.94 -0.77 -23.82
C ILE A 68 8.75 0.24 -22.68
N VAL A 69 7.77 1.14 -22.80
CA VAL A 69 7.49 2.13 -21.76
C VAL A 69 6.97 1.45 -20.50
N LEU A 70 6.02 0.52 -20.62
CA LEU A 70 5.51 -0.25 -19.48
C LEU A 70 6.61 -1.07 -18.80
N GLY A 71 7.54 -1.64 -19.58
CA GLY A 71 8.70 -2.35 -19.07
C GLY A 71 9.68 -1.43 -18.32
N ARG A 72 9.95 -0.23 -18.85
CA ARG A 72 10.78 0.78 -18.17
C ARG A 72 10.19 1.27 -16.86
N TRP A 73 8.89 1.26 -16.76
CA TRP A 73 8.16 1.61 -15.55
C TRP A 73 8.05 0.47 -14.54
N GLY A 74 8.72 -0.66 -14.81
CA GLY A 74 8.80 -1.78 -13.89
C GLY A 74 7.56 -2.67 -13.86
N MET A 75 6.57 -2.48 -14.76
CA MET A 75 5.34 -3.29 -14.79
C MET A 75 5.58 -4.78 -15.03
N PHE A 76 6.73 -5.14 -15.58
CA PHE A 76 7.13 -6.53 -15.84
C PHE A 76 8.29 -6.97 -14.97
N ASN A 77 8.61 -6.24 -13.92
CA ASN A 77 9.66 -6.61 -12.99
C ASN A 77 9.11 -7.60 -11.94
N PHE A 78 9.47 -8.87 -12.10
CA PHE A 78 9.08 -9.92 -11.17
C PHE A 78 10.07 -10.15 -10.02
N LYS A 79 11.22 -9.47 -10.03
CA LYS A 79 12.24 -9.60 -8.96
C LYS A 79 11.85 -8.86 -7.69
N TYR A 80 11.27 -7.69 -7.86
CA TYR A 80 10.83 -6.86 -6.76
C TYR A 80 9.42 -6.40 -7.06
N TYR A 81 8.57 -6.46 -6.07
CA TYR A 81 7.32 -5.76 -6.12
C TYR A 81 7.62 -4.26 -6.06
N GLN A 82 7.52 -3.60 -7.19
CA GLN A 82 7.54 -2.15 -7.19
C GLN A 82 6.15 -1.66 -6.81
N LYS A 83 6.00 -1.26 -5.55
CA LYS A 83 4.77 -0.77 -4.95
C LYS A 83 4.07 0.25 -5.85
N GLU A 84 4.83 1.20 -6.39
CA GLU A 84 4.31 2.24 -7.27
C GLU A 84 3.83 1.70 -8.61
N ALA A 85 4.56 0.81 -9.24
CA ALA A 85 4.16 0.23 -10.52
C ALA A 85 2.88 -0.61 -10.39
N ALA A 86 2.76 -1.39 -9.33
CA ALA A 86 1.56 -2.17 -9.06
C ALA A 86 0.36 -1.29 -8.73
N LEU A 87 0.58 -0.21 -7.95
CA LEU A 87 -0.44 0.78 -7.64
C LEU A 87 -0.97 1.42 -8.92
N GLN A 88 -0.09 1.92 -9.78
CA GLN A 88 -0.45 2.57 -11.03
C GLN A 88 -1.21 1.63 -11.97
N TRP A 89 -0.71 0.42 -12.16
CA TRP A 89 -1.36 -0.59 -12.99
C TRP A 89 -2.73 -0.99 -12.45
N GLY A 90 -2.82 -1.23 -11.16
CA GLY A 90 -4.05 -1.56 -10.47
C GLY A 90 -5.08 -0.43 -10.55
N VAL A 91 -4.67 0.82 -10.38
CA VAL A 91 -5.54 1.99 -10.49
C VAL A 91 -6.06 2.18 -11.91
N VAL A 92 -5.22 2.00 -12.94
CA VAL A 92 -5.67 2.02 -14.34
C VAL A 92 -6.75 0.96 -14.58
N PHE A 93 -6.56 -0.24 -14.04
CA PHE A 93 -7.55 -1.31 -14.16
C PHE A 93 -8.83 -0.99 -13.38
N LEU A 94 -8.74 -0.39 -12.18
CA LEU A 94 -9.90 0.07 -11.42
C LEU A 94 -10.69 1.14 -12.16
N ILE A 95 -10.02 2.14 -12.73
CA ILE A 95 -10.68 3.20 -13.53
C ILE A 95 -11.44 2.58 -14.71
N LEU A 96 -10.81 1.65 -15.43
CA LEU A 96 -11.46 0.91 -16.53
C LEU A 96 -12.68 0.14 -16.03
N SER A 97 -12.56 -0.55 -14.89
CA SER A 97 -13.63 -1.32 -14.27
C SER A 97 -14.79 -0.43 -13.82
N LEU A 98 -14.49 0.70 -13.18
CA LEU A 98 -15.50 1.69 -12.78
C LEU A 98 -16.24 2.25 -13.98
N GLY A 99 -15.51 2.63 -15.04
CA GLY A 99 -16.10 3.11 -16.29
C GLY A 99 -17.02 2.08 -16.94
N ILE A 100 -16.62 0.82 -16.99
CA ILE A 100 -17.43 -0.30 -17.48
C ILE A 100 -18.69 -0.49 -16.62
N CYS A 101 -18.56 -0.49 -15.30
CA CYS A 101 -19.71 -0.66 -14.40
C CYS A 101 -20.72 0.49 -14.52
N VAL A 102 -20.24 1.74 -14.57
CA VAL A 102 -21.08 2.91 -14.82
C VAL A 102 -21.80 2.80 -16.16
N TRP A 103 -21.09 2.47 -17.23
CA TRP A 103 -21.71 2.26 -18.53
C TRP A 103 -22.77 1.15 -18.50
N MET A 104 -22.53 0.05 -17.82
CA MET A 104 -23.49 -1.05 -17.69
C MET A 104 -24.76 -0.64 -16.98
N LEU A 105 -24.67 0.17 -15.92
CA LEU A 105 -25.84 0.67 -15.18
C LEU A 105 -26.77 1.49 -16.05
N PHE A 106 -26.22 2.36 -16.89
CA PHE A 106 -26.99 3.27 -17.73
C PHE A 106 -27.32 2.72 -19.12
N SER A 107 -26.72 1.60 -19.51
CA SER A 107 -26.96 0.98 -20.80
C SER A 107 -28.34 0.34 -20.85
N ARG A 108 -29.09 0.66 -21.92
CA ARG A 108 -30.36 -0.01 -22.24
C ARG A 108 -30.17 -1.44 -22.80
N MET A 109 -28.95 -1.79 -23.15
CA MET A 109 -28.59 -3.08 -23.76
C MET A 109 -28.24 -4.16 -22.71
N GLN A 110 -28.28 -3.82 -21.43
CA GLN A 110 -27.92 -4.75 -20.35
C GLN A 110 -29.15 -5.19 -19.57
N ASP A 111 -29.19 -6.48 -19.25
CA ASP A 111 -30.22 -7.08 -18.39
C ASP A 111 -30.07 -6.60 -16.95
N CYS A 112 -31.16 -6.70 -16.18
CA CYS A 112 -31.20 -6.25 -14.79
C CYS A 112 -30.14 -6.92 -13.91
N GLU A 113 -29.86 -8.19 -14.13
CA GLU A 113 -28.84 -8.96 -13.41
C GLU A 113 -27.44 -8.36 -13.57
N TRP A 114 -27.06 -8.02 -14.80
CA TRP A 114 -25.78 -7.38 -15.09
C TRP A 114 -25.67 -5.98 -14.50
N LYS A 115 -26.77 -5.24 -14.48
CA LYS A 115 -26.83 -3.93 -13.80
C LYS A 115 -26.64 -4.07 -12.30
N LEU A 116 -27.25 -5.09 -11.70
CA LEU A 116 -27.08 -5.37 -10.26
C LEU A 116 -25.63 -5.71 -9.93
N ILE A 117 -25.01 -6.61 -10.72
CA ILE A 117 -23.57 -6.95 -10.53
C ILE A 117 -22.69 -5.71 -10.68
N ALA A 118 -22.97 -4.85 -11.66
CA ALA A 118 -22.24 -3.62 -11.85
C ALA A 118 -22.41 -2.65 -10.66
N ALA A 119 -23.63 -2.51 -10.13
CA ALA A 119 -23.90 -1.70 -8.95
C ALA A 119 -23.15 -2.23 -7.71
N MET A 120 -23.21 -3.52 -7.46
CA MET A 120 -22.48 -4.16 -6.35
C MET A 120 -20.97 -3.97 -6.50
N SER A 121 -20.43 -4.11 -7.71
CA SER A 121 -19.01 -3.89 -8.02
C SER A 121 -18.58 -2.45 -7.71
N LEU A 122 -19.39 -1.46 -8.11
CA LEU A 122 -19.15 -0.05 -7.78
C LEU A 122 -19.15 0.19 -6.27
N ILE A 123 -20.13 -0.35 -5.57
CA ILE A 123 -20.23 -0.20 -4.11
C ILE A 123 -19.00 -0.78 -3.44
N VAL A 124 -18.61 -2.00 -3.79
CA VAL A 124 -17.43 -2.66 -3.18
C VAL A 124 -16.16 -1.86 -3.42
N VAL A 125 -15.90 -1.42 -4.64
CA VAL A 125 -14.67 -0.68 -4.98
C VAL A 125 -14.63 0.70 -4.33
N LEU A 126 -15.76 1.41 -4.29
CA LEU A 126 -15.80 2.80 -3.78
C LEU A 126 -15.87 2.88 -2.25
N ILE A 127 -16.51 1.91 -1.59
CA ILE A 127 -16.64 1.93 -0.13
C ILE A 127 -15.38 1.40 0.56
N THR A 128 -14.70 0.43 -0.02
CA THR A 128 -13.59 -0.26 0.66
C THR A 128 -12.45 0.66 1.10
N PRO A 129 -12.01 1.66 0.32
CA PRO A 129 -10.95 2.57 0.76
C PRO A 129 -11.42 3.58 1.82
N LEU A 130 -12.74 3.79 1.96
CA LEU A 130 -13.28 4.72 2.94
C LEU A 130 -13.04 4.21 4.36
N GLY A 131 -12.48 5.04 5.22
CA GLY A 131 -12.11 4.68 6.60
C GLY A 131 -10.73 4.02 6.73
N SER A 132 -9.94 4.04 5.67
CA SER A 132 -8.55 3.56 5.66
C SER A 132 -7.62 4.66 5.17
N ASN A 133 -6.46 4.78 5.83
CA ASN A 133 -5.36 5.65 5.38
C ASN A 133 -4.46 4.99 4.30
N ASN A 134 -4.89 3.86 3.77
CA ASN A 134 -4.12 3.09 2.79
C ASN A 134 -4.44 3.48 1.34
N TYR A 135 -4.77 4.75 1.08
CA TYR A 135 -5.09 5.26 -0.26
C TYR A 135 -6.12 4.37 -0.99
N VAL A 136 -5.77 3.92 -2.19
CA VAL A 136 -6.61 3.04 -3.02
C VAL A 136 -6.28 1.55 -2.83
N TRP A 137 -5.30 1.18 -1.99
CA TRP A 137 -4.89 -0.21 -1.80
C TRP A 137 -6.03 -1.15 -1.40
N PRO A 138 -6.95 -0.77 -0.49
CA PRO A 138 -8.10 -1.64 -0.17
C PRO A 138 -9.01 -1.90 -1.37
N ALA A 139 -9.15 -0.95 -2.29
CA ALA A 139 -9.89 -1.16 -3.53
C ALA A 139 -9.15 -2.13 -4.48
N LEU A 140 -7.80 -2.06 -4.53
CA LEU A 140 -6.99 -2.99 -5.31
C LEU A 140 -7.14 -4.44 -4.83
N ASN A 141 -7.32 -4.66 -3.55
CA ASN A 141 -7.57 -5.98 -3.00
C ASN A 141 -8.89 -6.60 -3.50
N ASN A 142 -9.81 -5.77 -4.00
CA ASN A 142 -11.09 -6.20 -4.58
C ASN A 142 -11.05 -6.37 -6.09
N LEU A 143 -9.89 -6.29 -6.74
CA LEU A 143 -9.76 -6.52 -8.18
C LEU A 143 -10.30 -7.88 -8.61
N PHE A 144 -10.18 -8.91 -7.78
CA PHE A 144 -10.73 -10.24 -8.05
C PHE A 144 -12.26 -10.22 -8.24
N PHE A 145 -12.95 -9.28 -7.61
CA PHE A 145 -14.40 -9.13 -7.71
C PHE A 145 -14.81 -8.45 -9.02
N VAL A 146 -14.09 -7.41 -9.43
CA VAL A 146 -14.43 -6.60 -10.62
C VAL A 146 -13.75 -7.09 -11.90
N ALA A 147 -12.64 -7.80 -11.80
CA ALA A 147 -11.90 -8.29 -12.97
C ALA A 147 -12.74 -9.18 -13.90
N PRO A 148 -13.52 -10.17 -13.42
CA PRO A 148 -14.31 -11.01 -14.29
C PRO A 148 -15.32 -10.26 -15.15
N ILE A 149 -16.06 -9.30 -14.54
CA ILE A 149 -17.02 -8.48 -15.28
C ILE A 149 -16.33 -7.55 -16.28
N THR A 150 -15.17 -7.00 -15.89
CA THR A 150 -14.37 -6.13 -16.75
C THR A 150 -13.88 -6.87 -17.98
N PHE A 151 -13.24 -8.02 -17.81
CA PHE A 151 -12.75 -8.84 -18.92
C PHE A 151 -13.89 -9.39 -19.80
N TRP A 152 -14.99 -9.80 -19.18
CA TRP A 152 -16.16 -10.25 -19.92
C TRP A 152 -16.74 -9.15 -20.80
N THR A 153 -16.84 -7.94 -20.27
CA THR A 153 -17.36 -6.78 -21.01
C THR A 153 -16.42 -6.39 -22.15
N ILE A 154 -15.11 -6.34 -21.89
CA ILE A 154 -14.10 -6.10 -22.93
C ILE A 154 -14.22 -7.16 -24.03
N TYR A 155 -14.34 -8.44 -23.67
CA TYR A 155 -14.52 -9.52 -24.63
C TYR A 155 -15.79 -9.34 -25.47
N ARG A 156 -16.92 -8.99 -24.85
CA ARG A 156 -18.17 -8.71 -25.57
C ARG A 156 -18.05 -7.53 -26.52
N PHE A 157 -17.48 -6.42 -26.08
CA PHE A 157 -17.23 -5.26 -26.93
C PHE A 157 -16.33 -5.58 -28.10
N ALA A 158 -15.31 -6.29 -27.82
CA ALA A 158 -14.35 -6.67 -28.82
C ALA A 158 -14.98 -7.63 -29.86
N ARG A 159 -15.84 -8.56 -29.43
CA ARG A 159 -16.61 -9.42 -30.32
C ARG A 159 -17.62 -8.62 -31.18
N TRP A 160 -18.27 -7.64 -30.54
CA TRP A 160 -19.22 -6.75 -31.23
C TRP A 160 -18.51 -5.82 -32.22
N GLY A 161 -17.36 -5.28 -31.88
CA GLY A 161 -16.55 -4.42 -32.74
C GLY A 161 -15.80 -5.16 -33.88
N ARG A 162 -15.75 -6.49 -33.82
CA ARG A 162 -15.02 -7.31 -34.80
C ARG A 162 -15.35 -6.99 -36.29
N PRO A 163 -16.61 -6.80 -36.69
CA PRO A 163 -16.92 -6.44 -38.06
C PRO A 163 -16.36 -5.09 -38.50
N TYR A 164 -16.12 -4.20 -37.55
CA TYR A 164 -15.57 -2.86 -37.79
C TYR A 164 -14.04 -2.83 -37.72
N LEU A 165 -13.44 -3.74 -36.95
CA LEU A 165 -11.99 -3.88 -36.77
C LEU A 165 -11.37 -4.86 -37.82
N ASP A 166 -12.14 -5.79 -38.33
CA ASP A 166 -11.70 -6.81 -39.30
C ASP A 166 -11.80 -6.25 -40.73
N VAL A 167 -10.87 -5.39 -41.06
CA VAL A 167 -10.90 -4.49 -42.21
C VAL A 167 -10.56 -5.19 -43.52
N THR A 168 -10.02 -6.41 -43.51
CA THR A 168 -9.45 -7.01 -44.71
C THR A 168 -9.99 -8.40 -45.09
N GLY A 169 -10.92 -8.97 -44.32
CA GLY A 169 -11.61 -10.22 -44.67
C GLY A 169 -10.76 -11.49 -44.84
N LYS A 170 -9.45 -11.35 -44.95
CA LYS A 170 -8.54 -12.47 -45.28
C LYS A 170 -7.54 -12.82 -44.16
N VAL A 171 -7.15 -11.86 -43.33
CA VAL A 171 -6.27 -12.09 -42.16
C VAL A 171 -6.68 -11.14 -41.08
N PRO A 172 -7.32 -11.60 -40.00
CA PRO A 172 -7.63 -10.75 -38.87
C PRO A 172 -6.31 -10.25 -38.25
N LEU A 173 -6.06 -8.95 -38.33
CA LEU A 173 -4.86 -8.34 -37.72
C LEU A 173 -4.86 -8.53 -36.24
N PHE A 174 -6.06 -8.50 -35.66
CA PHE A 174 -6.33 -8.70 -34.26
C PHE A 174 -7.44 -9.75 -34.12
N SER A 175 -7.04 -10.93 -33.67
CA SER A 175 -7.99 -11.79 -33.02
C SER A 175 -8.32 -11.15 -31.67
N VAL A 176 -9.50 -10.54 -31.54
CA VAL A 176 -10.00 -9.99 -30.30
C VAL A 176 -9.97 -11.03 -29.19
N LYS A 177 -10.27 -12.30 -29.52
CA LYS A 177 -10.15 -13.43 -28.60
C LYS A 177 -8.70 -13.57 -28.09
N ALA A 178 -7.72 -13.56 -29.02
CA ALA A 178 -6.32 -13.66 -28.63
C ALA A 178 -5.85 -12.46 -27.81
N MET A 179 -6.32 -11.26 -28.13
CA MET A 179 -5.97 -10.04 -27.38
C MET A 179 -6.58 -10.06 -25.97
N THR A 180 -7.85 -10.44 -25.84
CA THR A 180 -8.49 -10.61 -24.53
C THR A 180 -7.79 -11.70 -23.71
N MET A 181 -7.47 -12.83 -24.32
CA MET A 181 -6.72 -13.89 -23.66
C MET A 181 -5.33 -13.43 -23.25
N ALA A 182 -4.61 -12.69 -24.09
CA ALA A 182 -3.31 -12.12 -23.75
C ALA A 182 -3.40 -11.16 -22.55
N MET A 183 -4.42 -10.30 -22.51
CA MET A 183 -4.67 -9.41 -21.37
C MET A 183 -4.96 -10.20 -20.08
N VAL A 184 -5.81 -11.23 -20.16
CA VAL A 184 -6.12 -12.10 -19.00
C VAL A 184 -4.87 -12.82 -18.52
N VAL A 185 -4.09 -13.39 -19.43
CA VAL A 185 -2.84 -14.10 -19.12
C VAL A 185 -1.83 -13.14 -18.52
N ALA A 186 -1.66 -11.94 -19.07
CA ALA A 186 -0.76 -10.92 -18.53
C ALA A 186 -1.19 -10.50 -17.11
N PHE A 187 -2.50 -10.30 -16.90
CA PHE A 187 -3.04 -10.00 -15.58
C PHE A 187 -2.78 -11.12 -14.57
N LEU A 188 -3.03 -12.38 -14.96
CA LEU A 188 -2.78 -13.52 -14.09
C LEU A 188 -1.30 -13.71 -13.79
N ILE A 189 -0.42 -13.56 -14.78
CA ILE A 189 1.03 -13.62 -14.58
C ILE A 189 1.47 -12.53 -13.61
N GLN A 190 0.96 -11.32 -13.78
CA GLN A 190 1.29 -10.21 -12.88
C GLN A 190 0.77 -10.47 -11.47
N ALA A 191 -0.47 -10.92 -11.30
CA ALA A 191 -1.06 -11.22 -10.01
C ALA A 191 -0.32 -12.37 -9.29
N VAL A 192 0.02 -13.44 -10.01
CA VAL A 192 0.79 -14.57 -9.47
C VAL A 192 2.23 -14.14 -9.18
N GLY A 193 2.86 -13.40 -10.09
CA GLY A 193 4.21 -12.88 -9.92
C GLY A 193 4.32 -12.00 -8.68
N ILE A 194 3.35 -11.10 -8.47
CA ILE A 194 3.25 -10.28 -7.26
C ILE A 194 3.07 -11.18 -6.03
N GLY A 195 2.08 -12.07 -6.04
CA GLY A 195 1.77 -12.93 -4.90
C GLY A 195 2.93 -13.84 -4.49
N CYS A 196 3.79 -14.23 -5.43
CA CYS A 196 4.95 -15.10 -5.15
C CYS A 196 6.20 -14.33 -4.72
N ASN A 197 6.38 -13.08 -5.16
CA ASN A 197 7.62 -12.34 -4.96
C ASN A 197 7.47 -11.14 -4.03
N TYR A 198 6.24 -10.69 -3.77
CA TYR A 198 6.04 -9.57 -2.86
C TYR A 198 6.25 -9.99 -1.41
N VAL A 199 7.14 -9.27 -0.78
CA VAL A 199 7.42 -9.42 0.65
C VAL A 199 7.30 -8.04 1.27
N PHE A 200 6.34 -7.88 2.19
CA PHE A 200 6.11 -6.62 2.87
C PHE A 200 7.16 -6.43 3.98
N LEU A 201 7.97 -5.39 3.87
CA LEU A 201 8.99 -4.91 4.80
C LEU A 201 10.12 -5.89 5.15
N ASP A 202 9.82 -7.14 5.46
CA ASP A 202 10.77 -8.11 6.02
C ASP A 202 11.41 -8.99 4.93
N GLY A 203 12.11 -8.41 3.99
CA GLY A 203 12.77 -9.16 2.90
C GLY A 203 12.87 -8.38 1.60
N GLU A 204 12.63 -7.07 1.63
CA GLU A 204 12.82 -6.18 0.47
C GLU A 204 14.24 -6.24 -0.08
N ASP A 205 15.23 -6.48 0.77
CA ASP A 205 16.64 -6.61 0.42
C ASP A 205 17.04 -8.01 -0.08
N GLY A 206 16.07 -8.89 -0.32
CA GLY A 206 16.33 -10.27 -0.77
C GLY A 206 16.77 -11.21 0.35
N HIS A 207 16.65 -10.80 1.61
CA HIS A 207 16.92 -11.67 2.76
C HIS A 207 15.92 -12.83 2.83
N LYS A 208 16.42 -14.02 3.15
CA LYS A 208 15.54 -15.18 3.35
C LYS A 208 14.82 -15.07 4.67
N ARG A 209 13.52 -15.34 4.65
CA ARG A 209 12.68 -15.49 5.84
C ARG A 209 12.59 -16.97 6.20
N ASP A 210 13.63 -17.52 6.74
CA ASP A 210 13.75 -18.93 7.09
C ASP A 210 13.97 -19.18 8.58
N THR A 211 14.24 -18.12 9.35
CA THR A 211 14.56 -18.19 10.77
C THR A 211 13.30 -17.94 11.62
N THR A 212 13.06 -18.80 12.60
CA THR A 212 12.01 -18.63 13.61
C THR A 212 12.56 -17.85 14.79
N VAL A 213 11.71 -17.03 15.42
CA VAL A 213 12.07 -16.35 16.68
C VAL A 213 11.88 -17.34 17.83
N GLU A 214 12.97 -17.74 18.49
CA GLU A 214 12.92 -18.65 19.61
C GLU A 214 12.42 -17.96 20.88
N GLY A 215 11.91 -18.76 21.84
CA GLY A 215 11.42 -18.24 23.12
C GLY A 215 10.10 -17.45 23.05
N SER A 216 9.57 -17.17 21.86
CA SER A 216 8.33 -16.44 21.68
C SER A 216 7.13 -17.35 21.43
N ARG A 217 6.13 -17.30 22.33
CA ARG A 217 4.85 -17.98 22.10
C ARG A 217 4.02 -17.31 21.01
N ILE A 218 4.13 -15.99 20.87
CA ILE A 218 3.35 -15.16 19.95
C ILE A 218 3.80 -15.40 18.52
N LEU A 219 5.12 -15.39 18.29
CA LEU A 219 5.70 -15.56 16.95
C LEU A 219 5.90 -17.03 16.56
N ARG A 220 5.33 -17.96 17.35
CA ARG A 220 5.45 -19.40 17.09
C ARG A 220 4.95 -19.75 15.69
N GLY A 221 5.86 -20.30 14.87
CA GLY A 221 5.56 -20.71 13.50
C GLY A 221 5.66 -19.58 12.47
N MET A 222 5.92 -18.35 12.89
CA MET A 222 6.28 -17.24 12.00
C MET A 222 7.78 -17.28 11.71
N LYS A 223 8.14 -16.90 10.49
CA LYS A 223 9.52 -16.81 10.05
C LYS A 223 9.86 -15.41 9.63
N THR A 224 11.04 -14.98 10.00
CA THR A 224 11.63 -13.70 9.61
C THR A 224 13.07 -13.94 9.12
N ASN A 225 13.82 -12.90 8.79
CA ASN A 225 15.24 -13.02 8.52
C ASN A 225 16.03 -13.22 9.82
N ALA A 226 17.26 -13.73 9.71
CA ALA A 226 18.09 -14.08 10.86
C ALA A 226 18.42 -12.86 11.76
N ALA A 227 18.67 -11.70 11.15
CA ALA A 227 18.98 -10.47 11.90
C ALA A 227 17.76 -10.03 12.75
N ASN A 228 16.57 -10.00 12.16
CA ASN A 228 15.36 -9.67 12.88
C ASN A 228 15.03 -10.68 14.00
N ALA A 229 15.26 -11.98 13.75
CA ALA A 229 15.06 -12.99 14.78
C ALA A 229 15.98 -12.74 15.98
N GLY A 230 17.28 -12.57 15.74
CA GLY A 230 18.28 -12.32 16.79
C GLY A 230 17.96 -11.09 17.63
N THR A 231 17.69 -9.96 17.00
CA THR A 231 17.39 -8.70 17.73
C THR A 231 16.11 -8.79 18.57
N LEU A 232 15.08 -9.53 18.08
CA LEU A 232 13.86 -9.78 18.86
C LEU A 232 14.12 -10.72 20.05
N GLU A 233 14.95 -11.75 19.86
CA GLU A 233 15.32 -12.68 20.93
C GLU A 233 16.13 -12.01 22.03
N GLU A 234 17.07 -11.15 21.67
CA GLU A 234 17.85 -10.35 22.61
C GLU A 234 16.95 -9.42 23.43
N LEU A 235 16.05 -8.69 22.77
CA LEU A 235 15.09 -7.82 23.44
C LEU A 235 14.18 -8.61 24.39
N ASN A 236 13.68 -9.77 23.95
CA ASN A 236 12.83 -10.63 24.78
C ASN A 236 13.60 -11.18 26.00
N THR A 237 14.84 -11.58 25.81
CA THR A 237 15.71 -12.07 26.90
C THR A 237 15.94 -10.98 27.93
N PHE A 238 16.28 -9.76 27.50
CA PHE A 238 16.41 -8.60 28.38
C PHE A 238 15.14 -8.34 29.19
N MET A 239 13.97 -8.39 28.55
CA MET A 239 12.69 -8.18 29.21
C MET A 239 12.35 -9.29 30.22
N LEU A 240 12.76 -10.54 29.94
CA LEU A 240 12.54 -11.67 30.83
C LEU A 240 13.49 -11.64 32.06
N GLU A 241 14.73 -11.28 31.86
CA GLU A 241 15.72 -11.12 32.96
C GLU A 241 15.31 -10.03 33.91
N ASN A 242 14.70 -8.96 33.44
CA ASN A 242 14.21 -7.83 34.24
C ASN A 242 12.68 -7.90 34.50
N ASN A 243 12.10 -9.08 34.42
CA ASN A 243 10.64 -9.25 34.50
C ASN A 243 10.07 -8.82 35.88
N THR A 244 10.81 -8.89 36.94
CA THR A 244 10.36 -8.42 38.28
C THR A 244 10.08 -6.92 38.29
N GLU A 245 10.86 -6.15 37.55
CA GLU A 245 10.75 -4.69 37.49
C GLU A 245 9.82 -4.24 36.36
N TYR A 246 9.91 -4.88 35.17
CA TYR A 246 9.24 -4.39 33.96
C TYR A 246 7.91 -5.06 33.65
N ARG A 247 7.52 -6.09 34.41
CA ARG A 247 6.32 -6.92 34.11
C ARG A 247 5.06 -6.09 33.88
N ASN A 248 4.79 -5.14 34.75
CA ASN A 248 3.56 -4.34 34.75
C ASN A 248 3.72 -2.98 34.06
N LYS A 249 4.93 -2.59 33.67
CA LYS A 249 5.19 -1.32 33.02
C LYS A 249 4.54 -1.28 31.62
N LYS A 250 3.91 -0.17 31.30
CA LYS A 250 3.41 0.14 29.97
C LYS A 250 4.57 0.56 29.07
N VAL A 251 4.30 0.71 27.78
CA VAL A 251 5.31 1.11 26.79
C VAL A 251 4.88 2.34 25.99
N ILE A 252 5.85 3.18 25.62
CA ILE A 252 5.75 4.17 24.56
C ILE A 252 6.67 3.67 23.44
N LEU A 253 6.12 3.41 22.27
CA LEU A 253 6.84 2.89 21.10
C LEU A 253 6.96 3.97 20.05
N TYR A 254 8.15 4.13 19.47
CA TYR A 254 8.39 5.10 18.41
C TYR A 254 9.42 4.58 17.39
N GLY A 255 9.14 4.74 16.10
CA GLY A 255 9.99 4.25 15.02
C GLY A 255 9.38 3.06 14.27
N ASN A 256 8.08 3.12 13.97
CA ASN A 256 7.36 2.13 13.19
C ASN A 256 7.42 0.69 13.77
N ILE A 257 7.40 0.59 15.08
CA ILE A 257 7.51 -0.65 15.85
C ILE A 257 6.26 -1.01 16.68
N PRO A 258 5.02 -0.73 16.23
CA PRO A 258 3.80 -0.93 17.03
C PRO A 258 3.58 -2.38 17.47
N GLY A 259 4.09 -3.34 16.69
CA GLY A 259 3.99 -4.76 16.97
C GLY A 259 4.68 -5.20 18.25
N LEU A 260 5.66 -4.43 18.74
CA LEU A 260 6.36 -4.74 20.00
C LEU A 260 5.43 -4.70 21.22
N SER A 261 4.40 -3.85 21.23
CA SER A 261 3.38 -3.84 22.28
C SER A 261 2.76 -5.23 22.46
N TYR A 262 2.37 -5.85 21.35
CA TYR A 262 1.81 -7.20 21.36
C TYR A 262 2.87 -8.26 21.68
N TYR A 263 4.06 -8.15 21.07
CA TYR A 263 5.17 -9.10 21.26
C TYR A 263 5.63 -9.18 22.72
N LEU A 264 5.77 -8.04 23.37
CA LEU A 264 6.22 -7.93 24.75
C LEU A 264 5.09 -8.05 25.79
N HIS A 265 3.85 -8.26 25.36
CA HIS A 265 2.65 -8.26 26.22
C HIS A 265 2.52 -7.00 27.08
N LYS A 266 2.81 -5.83 26.50
CA LYS A 266 2.78 -4.56 27.21
C LYS A 266 1.74 -3.62 26.59
N ALA A 267 0.86 -3.08 27.44
CA ALA A 267 -0.10 -2.08 26.99
C ALA A 267 0.61 -0.76 26.65
N PRO A 268 0.14 0.00 25.67
CA PRO A 268 0.65 1.34 25.43
C PRO A 268 0.37 2.26 26.61
N ALA A 269 1.31 3.16 26.92
CA ALA A 269 1.16 4.17 27.95
C ALA A 269 0.39 5.40 27.45
N VAL A 270 0.41 5.63 26.14
CA VAL A 270 -0.34 6.67 25.44
C VAL A 270 -1.51 6.02 24.68
N TYR A 271 -2.38 6.81 24.09
CA TYR A 271 -3.62 6.33 23.44
C TYR A 271 -3.43 5.29 22.32
N THR A 272 -2.22 5.13 21.83
CA THR A 272 -1.90 4.22 20.72
C THR A 272 -0.56 3.52 20.93
N SER A 273 -0.39 2.31 20.38
CA SER A 273 0.91 1.66 20.26
C SER A 273 1.73 2.14 19.04
N TRP A 274 1.17 3.01 18.21
CA TRP A 274 1.81 3.53 17.00
C TRP A 274 1.84 5.05 17.02
N ALA A 275 2.58 5.62 17.96
CA ALA A 275 2.59 7.06 18.19
C ALA A 275 3.14 7.88 17.01
N ASP A 276 4.09 7.32 16.26
CA ASP A 276 4.74 7.93 15.11
C ASP A 276 3.95 7.82 13.80
N LEU A 277 2.82 7.12 13.77
CA LEU A 277 1.98 7.08 12.57
C LEU A 277 1.50 8.49 12.23
N ASP A 278 1.71 8.93 10.97
CA ASP A 278 1.42 10.30 10.50
C ASP A 278 0.00 10.77 10.80
N THR A 279 -0.93 9.84 10.86
CA THR A 279 -2.36 10.07 11.07
C THR A 279 -2.79 10.10 12.52
N ASN A 280 -1.89 9.87 13.42
CA ASN A 280 -2.14 10.00 14.84
C ASN A 280 -1.85 11.45 15.28
N SER A 281 -2.72 12.00 16.14
CA SER A 281 -2.66 13.40 16.55
C SER A 281 -1.45 13.67 17.46
N TYR A 282 -0.75 14.76 17.13
CA TYR A 282 0.28 15.32 18.00
C TYR A 282 -0.32 15.85 19.31
N GLU A 283 -1.44 16.56 19.23
CA GLU A 283 -2.10 17.16 20.39
C GLU A 283 -2.50 16.11 21.42
N ARG A 284 -3.05 15.01 20.94
CA ARG A 284 -3.46 13.90 21.81
C ARG A 284 -2.28 13.19 22.44
N LEU A 285 -1.19 12.98 21.69
CA LEU A 285 0.05 12.46 22.25
C LEU A 285 0.62 13.39 23.34
N ALA A 286 0.66 14.69 23.07
CA ALA A 286 1.14 15.69 24.01
C ALA A 286 0.28 15.76 25.29
N GLU A 287 -1.05 15.63 25.16
CA GLU A 287 -2.00 15.56 26.29
C GLU A 287 -1.74 14.32 27.13
N ASP A 288 -1.57 13.15 26.51
CA ASP A 288 -1.26 11.90 27.21
C ASP A 288 0.08 11.98 27.95
N LEU A 289 1.13 12.52 27.31
CA LEU A 289 2.45 12.71 27.96
C LEU A 289 2.38 13.68 29.13
N ASN A 290 1.61 14.77 29.01
CA ASN A 290 1.38 15.70 30.10
C ASN A 290 0.61 15.05 31.25
N THR A 291 -0.38 14.23 30.95
CA THR A 291 -1.13 13.47 31.97
C THR A 291 -0.23 12.48 32.66
N LEU A 292 0.64 11.78 31.96
CA LEU A 292 1.64 10.90 32.54
C LEU A 292 2.59 11.65 33.49
N ASN A 293 3.11 12.81 33.07
CA ASN A 293 3.96 13.65 33.91
C ASN A 293 3.30 14.05 35.24
N GLN A 294 1.98 14.18 35.26
CA GLN A 294 1.25 14.60 36.48
C GLN A 294 0.83 13.42 37.37
N THR A 295 0.64 12.24 36.79
CA THR A 295 -0.02 11.13 37.50
C THR A 295 0.86 9.92 37.73
N MET A 296 1.94 9.74 36.96
CA MET A 296 2.81 8.57 37.11
C MET A 296 3.66 8.61 38.38
N THR A 297 3.90 7.45 38.92
CA THR A 297 4.89 7.20 39.97
C THR A 297 6.13 6.55 39.34
N GLU A 298 7.23 6.43 40.12
CA GLU A 298 8.42 5.72 39.61
C GLU A 298 8.12 4.25 39.21
N GLU A 299 7.22 3.60 39.96
CA GLU A 299 6.82 2.22 39.69
C GLU A 299 6.03 2.11 38.39
N ASP A 300 5.17 3.10 38.08
CA ASP A 300 4.30 3.14 36.92
C ASP A 300 4.96 3.79 35.69
N ARG A 301 6.19 4.28 35.80
CA ARG A 301 6.95 4.92 34.74
C ARG A 301 7.01 3.96 33.53
N PRO A 302 6.51 4.36 32.35
CA PRO A 302 6.52 3.49 31.16
C PRO A 302 7.94 3.29 30.65
N LEU A 303 8.16 2.17 29.96
CA LEU A 303 9.35 1.98 29.14
C LEU A 303 9.18 2.77 27.84
N VAL A 304 10.23 3.46 27.39
CA VAL A 304 10.27 4.05 26.05
C VAL A 304 11.16 3.18 25.18
N ILE A 305 10.65 2.76 24.02
CA ILE A 305 11.39 1.91 23.08
C ILE A 305 11.45 2.63 21.73
N PHE A 306 12.67 2.88 21.26
CA PHE A 306 12.95 3.45 19.96
C PHE A 306 13.49 2.38 19.01
N SER A 307 13.19 2.54 17.70
CA SER A 307 13.92 1.82 16.66
C SER A 307 15.29 2.45 16.40
N GLU A 308 16.22 1.71 15.82
CA GLU A 308 17.54 2.19 15.40
C GLU A 308 17.47 3.45 14.53
N GLU A 309 16.52 3.48 13.57
CA GLU A 309 16.32 4.63 12.70
C GLU A 309 16.04 5.92 13.48
N ILE A 310 15.28 5.82 14.57
CA ILE A 310 14.99 6.95 15.46
C ILE A 310 16.22 7.35 16.26
N MET A 311 16.98 6.39 16.74
CA MET A 311 18.22 6.68 17.45
C MET A 311 19.21 7.46 16.60
N ALA A 312 19.38 7.07 15.34
CA ALA A 312 20.21 7.80 14.40
C ALA A 312 19.71 9.25 14.19
N GLN A 313 18.39 9.44 14.07
CA GLN A 313 17.80 10.78 13.93
C GLN A 313 17.90 11.63 15.19
N VAL A 314 17.77 11.04 16.37
CA VAL A 314 17.98 11.74 17.65
C VAL A 314 19.41 12.26 17.75
N LEU A 315 20.39 11.47 17.34
CA LEU A 315 21.79 11.89 17.31
C LEU A 315 22.03 13.03 16.32
N ASP A 316 21.44 12.94 15.13
CA ASP A 316 21.53 13.98 14.10
C ASP A 316 20.89 15.31 14.57
N LEU A 317 19.72 15.23 15.21
CA LEU A 317 19.06 16.41 15.80
C LEU A 317 19.88 17.06 16.92
N GLN A 318 20.64 16.28 17.68
CA GLN A 318 21.54 16.79 18.73
C GLN A 318 22.79 17.47 18.15
N GLU A 319 23.33 16.95 17.05
CA GLU A 319 24.54 17.48 16.41
C GLU A 319 24.30 18.69 15.51
N ASN A 320 23.24 18.66 14.70
CA ASN A 320 23.01 19.63 13.63
C ASN A 320 21.97 20.72 13.97
N GLY A 321 21.28 20.59 15.09
CA GLY A 321 20.23 21.54 15.48
C GLY A 321 18.95 21.40 14.65
N MET A 322 17.91 22.15 15.04
CA MET A 322 16.58 22.02 14.48
C MET A 322 16.44 22.73 13.14
N VAL A 323 15.79 22.09 12.17
CA VAL A 323 15.32 22.71 10.91
C VAL A 323 14.07 23.54 11.20
N GLU A 324 13.90 24.69 10.55
CA GLU A 324 12.85 25.69 10.84
C GLU A 324 11.39 25.23 10.60
N GLU A 325 11.15 24.18 9.85
CA GLU A 325 9.80 23.60 9.63
C GLU A 325 9.72 22.20 10.23
N ASP A 326 9.19 22.10 11.45
CA ASP A 326 8.95 20.81 12.08
C ASP A 326 7.77 20.07 11.44
N SER A 327 8.04 18.94 10.83
CA SER A 327 6.98 18.00 10.46
C SER A 327 6.22 17.52 11.71
N VAL A 328 4.95 17.10 11.56
CA VAL A 328 4.16 16.53 12.67
C VAL A 328 4.90 15.38 13.34
N TRP A 329 5.62 14.60 12.55
CA TRP A 329 6.45 13.51 13.04
C TRP A 329 7.57 14.00 13.96
N GLU A 330 8.29 15.05 13.57
CA GLU A 330 9.35 15.66 14.40
C GLU A 330 8.80 16.29 15.69
N GLN A 331 7.65 16.95 15.62
CA GLN A 331 6.96 17.48 16.79
C GLN A 331 6.64 16.39 17.81
N LYS A 332 6.15 15.22 17.35
CA LYS A 332 5.89 14.06 18.21
C LYS A 332 7.17 13.52 18.83
N LEU A 333 8.24 13.36 18.06
CA LEU A 333 9.53 12.92 18.56
C LEU A 333 10.06 13.87 19.63
N LYS A 334 10.02 15.18 19.38
CA LYS A 334 10.42 16.21 20.35
C LYS A 334 9.61 16.16 21.64
N ALA A 335 8.30 15.93 21.54
CA ALA A 335 7.45 15.79 22.72
C ALA A 335 7.86 14.58 23.58
N ILE A 336 8.16 13.43 22.96
CA ILE A 336 8.63 12.23 23.67
C ILE A 336 10.02 12.47 24.27
N LEU A 337 10.95 13.07 23.52
CA LEU A 337 12.30 13.39 24.03
C LEU A 337 12.25 14.36 25.22
N ASN A 338 11.39 15.38 25.14
CA ASN A 338 11.18 16.29 26.27
C ASN A 338 10.60 15.57 27.48
N PHE A 339 9.61 14.68 27.28
CA PHE A 339 9.07 13.83 28.34
C PHE A 339 10.16 12.98 28.99
N MET A 340 11.02 12.35 28.20
CA MET A 340 12.14 11.55 28.68
C MET A 340 13.15 12.39 29.46
N THR A 341 13.48 13.59 28.97
CA THR A 341 14.43 14.49 29.62
C THR A 341 13.90 14.97 30.97
N VAL A 342 12.64 15.39 31.04
CA VAL A 342 12.00 15.86 32.29
C VAL A 342 11.95 14.76 33.36
N ASN A 343 11.82 13.52 32.93
CA ASN A 343 11.70 12.37 33.82
C ASN A 343 13.02 11.58 33.97
N GLU A 344 14.13 12.14 33.53
CA GLU A 344 15.49 11.58 33.70
C GLU A 344 15.63 10.13 33.22
N TYR A 345 15.04 9.81 32.03
CA TYR A 345 15.16 8.49 31.42
C TYR A 345 16.59 8.15 31.07
N GLN A 346 16.99 6.91 31.33
CA GLN A 346 18.30 6.38 30.98
C GLN A 346 18.15 5.17 30.07
N MET A 347 19.10 5.03 29.14
CA MET A 347 19.15 3.86 28.27
C MET A 347 19.64 2.65 29.07
N VAL A 348 18.83 1.59 29.06
CA VAL A 348 19.11 0.36 29.83
C VAL A 348 19.38 -0.85 28.94
N PHE A 349 19.02 -0.74 27.65
CA PHE A 349 19.28 -1.79 26.64
C PHE A 349 19.40 -1.16 25.27
N GLU A 350 20.31 -1.69 24.47
CA GLU A 350 20.48 -1.35 23.05
C GLU A 350 20.94 -2.57 22.30
N ASN A 351 20.40 -2.76 21.08
CA ASN A 351 20.93 -3.68 20.10
C ASN A 351 20.82 -3.05 18.70
N GLU A 352 21.10 -3.83 17.63
CA GLU A 352 21.09 -3.31 16.25
C GLU A 352 19.77 -2.68 15.80
N LYS A 353 18.64 -2.94 16.51
CA LYS A 353 17.32 -2.47 16.07
C LYS A 353 16.52 -1.71 17.12
N TYR A 354 16.84 -1.90 18.39
CA TYR A 354 16.01 -1.37 19.47
C TYR A 354 16.86 -0.75 20.56
N ALA A 355 16.42 0.39 21.07
CA ALA A 355 16.91 0.99 22.29
C ALA A 355 15.78 1.13 23.32
N VAL A 356 16.01 0.71 24.55
CA VAL A 356 15.04 0.75 25.65
C VAL A 356 15.51 1.72 26.72
N PHE A 357 14.60 2.58 27.16
CA PHE A 357 14.84 3.60 28.17
C PHE A 357 13.85 3.42 29.34
N VAL A 358 14.35 3.69 30.56
CA VAL A 358 13.58 3.66 31.82
C VAL A 358 13.78 4.93 32.61
#